data_8e5bece57ec582287561795ebc478707
#
_entry.id   8e5bece57ec582287561795ebc478707
#
_cell.length_a   1.000
_cell.length_b   1.000
_cell.length_c   1.000
_cell.angle_alpha   90.00
_cell.angle_beta   90.00
_cell.angle_gamma   90.00
#
_symmetry.space_group_name_H-M   'P 1'
#
loop_
_entity.id
_entity.type
_entity.pdbx_description
1 polymer ?
#
loop_
_entity_poly.entity_id
_entity_poly.type
_entity_poly.pdbx_seq_one_letter_code
_entity_poly.pdbx_strand_id
1 'polypeptide(L)'
;MVEGVTVAAGPKQPGSGFSPARGETAAHTRLKRLTLTWAQARGYSACAVEVSLPRCRFRADLAAYRPNGKEIGSTAVFECKQAFPDLRRDNGCSAVTTKQLEKVFRRREVLEKNLRVHYPALRIPDSLFSDFDSYNFAAINHRGYARVLRQLGALQNRLFDCTKFERLIRYRCANLFFLVLPKGLFKEPEIPFGWGALVESDDELVLVRKPLWHDVTPGNRLKFLERIAGARTRVLNKESEITFDDVYAARSRSCP
;
A
#
# COMPACT_ATOMS: atom_id res chain seq x y z
N MET A 1 33.80 50.45 -24.68
CA MET A 1 32.41 50.30 -24.22
C MET A 1 31.97 48.87 -24.60
N VAL A 2 31.89 48.02 -23.63
CA VAL A 2 31.43 46.63 -23.82
C VAL A 2 30.21 46.45 -22.92
N GLU A 3 29.05 46.34 -23.56
CA GLU A 3 27.77 46.18 -22.86
C GLU A 3 27.68 44.78 -22.23
N GLY A 4 27.39 44.76 -20.91
CA GLY A 4 27.17 43.53 -20.16
C GLY A 4 25.81 42.91 -20.47
N VAL A 5 25.80 41.67 -20.94
CA VAL A 5 24.61 40.88 -21.13
C VAL A 5 24.16 40.31 -19.77
N THR A 6 23.04 40.81 -19.26
CA THR A 6 22.37 40.27 -18.07
C THR A 6 21.69 38.98 -18.42
N VAL A 7 22.17 37.84 -17.90
CA VAL A 7 21.52 36.52 -18.05
C VAL A 7 20.31 36.50 -17.13
N ALA A 8 19.13 36.42 -17.70
CA ALA A 8 17.86 36.24 -16.99
C ALA A 8 17.83 34.87 -16.28
N ALA A 9 17.51 34.91 -14.99
CA ALA A 9 17.30 33.69 -14.17
C ALA A 9 16.16 32.88 -14.73
N GLY A 10 16.42 31.60 -15.07
CA GLY A 10 15.44 30.66 -15.53
C GLY A 10 14.32 30.38 -14.51
N PRO A 11 13.15 29.91 -14.93
CA PRO A 11 12.01 29.72 -14.05
C PRO A 11 12.34 28.68 -12.96
N LYS A 12 12.09 29.06 -11.69
CA LYS A 12 12.16 28.17 -10.53
C LYS A 12 11.21 26.99 -10.77
N GLN A 13 11.76 25.79 -10.76
CA GLN A 13 10.94 24.57 -10.77
C GLN A 13 10.00 24.60 -9.56
N PRO A 14 8.70 24.23 -9.72
CA PRO A 14 7.79 24.17 -8.61
C PRO A 14 8.31 23.13 -7.61
N GLY A 15 8.58 23.57 -6.39
CA GLY A 15 9.09 22.74 -5.30
C GLY A 15 8.15 21.55 -5.11
N SER A 16 8.69 20.32 -5.21
CA SER A 16 7.94 19.11 -4.91
C SER A 16 7.45 19.20 -3.46
N GLY A 17 6.14 19.30 -3.24
CA GLY A 17 5.51 19.40 -1.92
C GLY A 17 5.65 18.12 -1.06
N PHE A 18 6.71 17.36 -1.30
CA PHE A 18 7.06 16.13 -0.60
C PHE A 18 8.29 16.39 0.28
N SER A 19 8.03 16.90 1.48
CA SER A 19 9.10 17.04 2.48
C SER A 19 9.31 15.73 3.22
N PRO A 20 10.54 15.19 3.29
CA PRO A 20 10.83 13.97 4.03
C PRO A 20 10.56 14.16 5.53
N ALA A 21 10.01 13.12 6.18
CA ALA A 21 9.88 13.12 7.62
C ALA A 21 11.27 13.11 8.28
N ARG A 22 11.37 13.68 9.49
CA ARG A 22 12.65 13.77 10.23
C ARG A 22 13.25 12.37 10.42
N GLY A 23 14.42 12.09 9.84
CA GLY A 23 15.10 10.78 9.88
C GLY A 23 14.75 9.82 8.73
N GLU A 24 13.97 10.26 7.75
CA GLU A 24 13.66 9.47 6.56
C GLU A 24 14.79 9.54 5.52
N THR A 25 15.16 8.39 4.93
CA THR A 25 16.19 8.34 3.90
C THR A 25 15.64 8.82 2.55
N ALA A 26 16.51 9.37 1.70
CA ALA A 26 16.14 9.78 0.33
C ALA A 26 15.54 8.62 -0.49
N ALA A 27 16.05 7.39 -0.29
CA ALA A 27 15.53 6.19 -0.96
C ALA A 27 14.08 5.87 -0.54
N HIS A 28 13.74 5.99 0.75
CA HIS A 28 12.39 5.78 1.23
C HIS A 28 11.41 6.83 0.69
N THR A 29 11.82 8.11 0.74
CA THR A 29 11.06 9.22 0.17
C THR A 29 10.80 9.00 -1.32
N ARG A 30 11.80 8.51 -2.08
CA ARG A 30 11.66 8.17 -3.48
C ARG A 30 10.63 7.06 -3.72
N LEU A 31 10.71 5.95 -2.97
CA LEU A 31 9.74 4.85 -3.06
C LEU A 31 8.32 5.33 -2.77
N LYS A 32 8.10 6.17 -1.76
CA LYS A 32 6.79 6.76 -1.47
C LYS A 32 6.28 7.62 -2.63
N ARG A 33 7.15 8.43 -3.25
CA ARG A 33 6.78 9.24 -4.42
C ARG A 33 6.36 8.37 -5.60
N LEU A 34 7.15 7.35 -5.93
CA LEU A 34 6.81 6.40 -6.99
C LEU A 34 5.49 5.67 -6.69
N THR A 35 5.28 5.30 -5.42
CA THR A 35 4.03 4.65 -4.98
C THR A 35 2.83 5.57 -5.15
N LEU A 36 2.96 6.84 -4.82
CA LEU A 36 1.90 7.82 -4.99
C LEU A 36 1.54 8.00 -6.46
N THR A 37 2.53 8.15 -7.34
CA THR A 37 2.33 8.25 -8.80
C THR A 37 1.67 6.98 -9.33
N TRP A 38 2.16 5.80 -8.92
CA TRP A 38 1.60 4.51 -9.31
C TRP A 38 0.13 4.36 -8.89
N ALA A 39 -0.21 4.73 -7.66
CA ALA A 39 -1.58 4.65 -7.15
C ALA A 39 -2.53 5.60 -7.91
N GLN A 40 -2.13 6.86 -8.11
CA GLN A 40 -2.95 7.83 -8.84
C GLN A 40 -3.19 7.41 -10.28
N ALA A 41 -2.17 6.91 -10.98
CA ALA A 41 -2.30 6.40 -12.35
C ALA A 41 -3.30 5.22 -12.45
N ARG A 42 -3.63 4.57 -11.33
CA ARG A 42 -4.61 3.47 -11.24
C ARG A 42 -5.94 3.86 -10.62
N GLY A 43 -6.23 5.17 -10.59
CA GLY A 43 -7.53 5.70 -10.19
C GLY A 43 -7.73 5.83 -8.67
N TYR A 44 -6.69 5.68 -7.86
CA TYR A 44 -6.77 6.04 -6.44
C TYR A 44 -6.77 7.55 -6.30
N SER A 45 -7.95 8.15 -6.22
CA SER A 45 -8.14 9.61 -6.22
C SER A 45 -7.79 10.28 -4.89
N ALA A 46 -7.88 9.55 -3.78
CA ALA A 46 -7.50 10.06 -2.46
C ALA A 46 -6.31 9.26 -1.92
N CYS A 47 -5.16 9.92 -1.79
CA CYS A 47 -3.92 9.34 -1.30
C CYS A 47 -3.29 10.22 -0.23
N ALA A 48 -2.70 9.61 0.80
CA ALA A 48 -1.88 10.32 1.78
C ALA A 48 -0.75 9.42 2.28
N VAL A 49 0.36 10.07 2.65
CA VAL A 49 1.50 9.41 3.30
C VAL A 49 1.35 9.45 4.82
N GLU A 50 2.02 8.53 5.50
CA GLU A 50 2.10 8.48 6.96
C GLU A 50 0.72 8.46 7.64
N VAL A 51 -0.19 7.62 7.13
CA VAL A 51 -1.59 7.53 7.57
C VAL A 51 -1.73 6.55 8.73
N SER A 52 -2.24 7.02 9.87
CA SER A 52 -2.64 6.15 10.97
C SER A 52 -3.85 5.31 10.58
N LEU A 53 -3.70 4.00 10.62
CA LEU A 53 -4.72 3.07 10.16
C LEU A 53 -5.88 2.92 11.17
N PRO A 54 -7.13 2.72 10.72
CA PRO A 54 -8.24 2.51 11.60
C PRO A 54 -8.09 1.17 12.36
N ARG A 55 -8.58 1.12 13.60
CA ARG A 55 -8.64 -0.08 14.46
C ARG A 55 -7.27 -0.65 14.90
N CYS A 56 -6.16 -0.01 14.53
CA CYS A 56 -4.84 -0.43 14.98
C CYS A 56 -3.92 0.78 15.22
N ARG A 57 -2.82 0.55 15.93
CA ARG A 57 -1.82 1.59 16.22
C ARG A 57 -0.77 1.76 15.11
N PHE A 58 -0.94 1.06 14.01
CA PHE A 58 0.03 1.12 12.92
C PHE A 58 -0.24 2.31 12.00
N ARG A 59 0.83 2.76 11.39
CA ARG A 59 0.84 3.81 10.37
C ARG A 59 1.34 3.21 9.06
N ALA A 60 0.61 3.48 7.97
CA ALA A 60 1.00 3.11 6.63
C ALA A 60 1.93 4.16 6.03
N ASP A 61 2.94 3.74 5.27
CA ASP A 61 3.80 4.66 4.53
C ASP A 61 2.99 5.43 3.50
N LEU A 62 2.06 4.75 2.81
CA LEU A 62 1.04 5.38 1.96
C LEU A 62 -0.29 4.63 2.09
N ALA A 63 -1.37 5.39 2.19
CA ALA A 63 -2.74 4.90 2.16
C ALA A 63 -3.48 5.53 0.99
N ALA A 64 -4.30 4.73 0.31
CA ALA A 64 -5.01 5.18 -0.87
C ALA A 64 -6.47 4.67 -0.89
N TYR A 65 -7.34 5.47 -1.47
CA TYR A 65 -8.75 5.16 -1.68
C TYR A 65 -9.10 5.37 -3.15
N ARG A 66 -9.80 4.39 -3.72
CA ARG A 66 -10.32 4.45 -5.06
C ARG A 66 -11.85 4.40 -5.03
N PRO A 67 -12.53 5.41 -5.60
CA PRO A 67 -14.00 5.44 -5.64
C PRO A 67 -14.55 4.31 -6.53
N ASN A 68 -15.78 3.88 -6.22
CA ASN A 68 -16.50 2.87 -6.99
C ASN A 68 -17.93 3.35 -7.28
N GLY A 69 -18.07 4.30 -8.21
CA GLY A 69 -19.39 4.82 -8.60
C GLY A 69 -20.22 5.33 -7.42
N LYS A 70 -21.37 4.71 -7.19
CA LYS A 70 -22.31 5.07 -6.12
C LYS A 70 -22.01 4.39 -4.76
N GLU A 71 -21.12 3.41 -4.74
CA GLU A 71 -20.78 2.69 -3.54
C GLU A 71 -19.46 3.19 -2.90
N ILE A 72 -19.26 2.83 -1.62
CA ILE A 72 -17.98 3.10 -0.97
C ILE A 72 -16.90 2.27 -1.66
N GLY A 73 -15.93 2.96 -2.22
CA GLY A 73 -14.85 2.40 -3.01
C GLY A 73 -13.87 1.52 -2.22
N SER A 74 -12.81 1.11 -2.88
CA SER A 74 -11.78 0.25 -2.33
C SER A 74 -10.64 1.03 -1.67
N THR A 75 -9.97 0.38 -0.71
CA THR A 75 -8.87 0.95 0.07
C THR A 75 -7.61 0.12 -0.10
N ALA A 76 -6.46 0.78 -0.17
CA ALA A 76 -5.16 0.12 -0.29
C ALA A 76 -4.14 0.70 0.69
N VAL A 77 -3.31 -0.18 1.23
CA VAL A 77 -2.14 0.14 2.08
C VAL A 77 -0.88 -0.21 1.32
N PHE A 78 0.09 0.68 1.36
CA PHE A 78 1.42 0.45 0.79
C PHE A 78 2.47 0.64 1.88
N GLU A 79 3.39 -0.32 1.98
CA GLU A 79 4.53 -0.32 2.88
C GLU A 79 5.82 -0.35 2.06
N CYS A 80 6.64 0.67 2.22
CA CYS A 80 7.91 0.80 1.52
C CYS A 80 9.03 0.18 2.36
N LYS A 81 9.82 -0.72 1.80
CA LYS A 81 10.96 -1.35 2.46
C LYS A 81 12.22 -1.19 1.63
N GLN A 82 13.31 -0.77 2.27
CA GLN A 82 14.58 -0.46 1.60
C GLN A 82 15.60 -1.59 1.71
N ALA A 83 15.46 -2.46 2.72
CA ALA A 83 16.46 -3.48 3.02
C ALA A 83 15.84 -4.78 3.50
N PHE A 84 16.53 -5.91 3.25
CA PHE A 84 16.14 -7.23 3.76
C PHE A 84 16.01 -7.30 5.30
N PRO A 85 16.86 -6.64 6.11
CA PRO A 85 16.68 -6.66 7.56
C PRO A 85 15.33 -6.14 8.01
N ASP A 86 14.77 -5.15 7.31
CA ASP A 86 13.43 -4.62 7.61
C ASP A 86 12.30 -5.61 7.27
N LEU A 87 12.54 -6.50 6.29
CA LEU A 87 11.65 -7.61 5.97
C LEU A 87 11.84 -8.80 6.92
N ARG A 88 13.06 -9.00 7.42
CA ARG A 88 13.50 -10.21 8.13
C ARG A 88 13.67 -10.02 9.63
N ARG A 89 13.31 -8.88 10.18
CA ARG A 89 13.65 -8.49 11.57
C ARG A 89 13.35 -9.52 12.65
N ASP A 90 12.56 -10.57 12.32
CA ASP A 90 12.20 -11.65 13.25
C ASP A 90 12.34 -13.05 12.64
N ASN A 91 13.19 -13.23 11.62
CA ASN A 91 13.32 -14.52 10.93
C ASN A 91 14.30 -15.49 11.60
N GLY A 92 13.81 -16.27 12.54
CA GLY A 92 14.41 -17.57 12.88
C GLY A 92 14.15 -18.67 11.85
N CYS A 93 14.17 -18.33 10.53
CA CYS A 93 13.68 -19.24 9.50
C CYS A 93 14.70 -20.27 9.08
N SER A 94 14.34 -21.56 9.20
CA SER A 94 15.14 -22.65 8.63
C SER A 94 14.96 -22.71 7.10
N ALA A 95 16.02 -23.08 6.37
CA ALA A 95 15.99 -23.32 4.92
C ALA A 95 14.87 -24.32 4.50
N VAL A 96 14.48 -25.22 5.40
CA VAL A 96 13.39 -26.17 5.21
C VAL A 96 12.04 -25.46 5.10
N THR A 97 11.77 -24.49 5.98
CA THR A 97 10.50 -23.73 5.96
C THR A 97 10.39 -22.89 4.69
N THR A 98 11.49 -22.29 4.23
CA THR A 98 11.51 -21.53 2.96
C THR A 98 11.20 -22.41 1.76
N LYS A 99 11.81 -23.59 1.65
CA LYS A 99 11.51 -24.55 0.57
C LYS A 99 10.06 -25.05 0.58
N GLN A 100 9.52 -25.29 1.78
CA GLN A 100 8.11 -25.67 1.92
C GLN A 100 7.18 -24.52 1.49
N LEU A 101 7.50 -23.31 1.85
CA LEU A 101 6.75 -22.11 1.47
C LEU A 101 6.73 -21.94 -0.05
N GLU A 102 7.87 -22.06 -0.72
CA GLU A 102 7.95 -22.01 -2.19
C GLU A 102 7.07 -23.06 -2.88
N LYS A 103 7.08 -24.31 -2.37
CA LYS A 103 6.24 -25.39 -2.92
C LYS A 103 4.75 -25.08 -2.79
N VAL A 104 4.33 -24.56 -1.64
CA VAL A 104 2.92 -24.21 -1.40
C VAL A 104 2.52 -22.98 -2.23
N PHE A 105 3.43 -22.04 -2.43
CA PHE A 105 3.22 -20.89 -3.31
C PHE A 105 2.96 -21.30 -4.75
N ARG A 106 3.82 -22.11 -5.35
CA ARG A 106 3.63 -22.61 -6.73
C ARG A 106 2.28 -23.33 -6.89
N ARG A 107 1.89 -24.13 -5.89
CA ARG A 107 0.57 -24.78 -5.89
C ARG A 107 -0.58 -23.79 -5.87
N ARG A 108 -0.44 -22.70 -5.10
CA ARG A 108 -1.42 -21.62 -5.07
C ARG A 108 -1.56 -20.96 -6.44
N GLU A 109 -0.47 -20.59 -7.08
CA GLU A 109 -0.48 -19.94 -8.41
C GLU A 109 -1.20 -20.78 -9.45
N VAL A 110 -0.92 -22.10 -9.51
CA VAL A 110 -1.60 -23.02 -10.40
C VAL A 110 -3.11 -23.04 -10.13
N LEU A 111 -3.51 -23.10 -8.85
CA LEU A 111 -4.92 -23.09 -8.48
C LEU A 111 -5.59 -21.76 -8.86
N GLU A 112 -4.97 -20.64 -8.58
CA GLU A 112 -5.51 -19.31 -8.92
C GLU A 112 -5.64 -19.12 -10.44
N LYS A 113 -4.65 -19.60 -11.21
CA LYS A 113 -4.74 -19.60 -12.68
C LYS A 113 -5.96 -20.37 -13.17
N ASN A 114 -6.19 -21.55 -12.64
CA ASN A 114 -7.35 -22.37 -13.01
C ASN A 114 -8.67 -21.73 -12.54
N LEU A 115 -8.73 -21.22 -11.32
CA LEU A 115 -9.92 -20.57 -10.78
C LEU A 115 -10.31 -19.30 -11.57
N ARG A 116 -9.37 -18.54 -12.10
CA ARG A 116 -9.66 -17.39 -13.00
C ARG A 116 -10.37 -17.82 -14.27
N VAL A 117 -10.01 -18.97 -14.82
CA VAL A 117 -10.65 -19.52 -16.03
C VAL A 117 -12.08 -20.01 -15.73
N HIS A 118 -12.27 -20.72 -14.61
CA HIS A 118 -13.54 -21.32 -14.26
C HIS A 118 -14.54 -20.35 -13.61
N TYR A 119 -14.05 -19.27 -12.99
CA TYR A 119 -14.87 -18.31 -12.25
C TYR A 119 -14.54 -16.84 -12.62
N PRO A 120 -14.77 -16.45 -13.88
CA PRO A 120 -14.47 -15.08 -14.34
C PRO A 120 -15.28 -14.00 -13.59
N ALA A 121 -16.47 -14.36 -13.09
CA ALA A 121 -17.33 -13.46 -12.31
C ALA A 121 -16.74 -13.03 -10.94
N LEU A 122 -15.69 -13.72 -10.46
CA LEU A 122 -14.96 -13.32 -9.23
C LEU A 122 -13.99 -12.17 -9.46
N ARG A 123 -13.87 -11.71 -10.71
CA ARG A 123 -13.03 -10.56 -11.05
C ARG A 123 -13.60 -9.31 -10.39
N ILE A 124 -12.77 -8.63 -9.63
CA ILE A 124 -13.05 -7.30 -9.11
C ILE A 124 -12.30 -6.34 -10.03
N PRO A 125 -13.00 -5.56 -10.86
CA PRO A 125 -12.34 -4.63 -11.76
C PRO A 125 -11.63 -3.57 -10.91
N ASP A 126 -10.31 -3.60 -10.91
CA ASP A 126 -9.48 -2.71 -10.10
C ASP A 126 -8.91 -1.53 -10.89
N SER A 127 -8.99 -1.60 -12.20
CA SER A 127 -8.60 -0.52 -13.11
C SER A 127 -9.23 -0.69 -14.48
N LEU A 128 -9.04 0.32 -15.36
CA LEU A 128 -9.34 0.23 -16.78
C LEU A 128 -8.51 -0.86 -17.50
N PHE A 129 -7.47 -1.37 -16.86
CA PHE A 129 -6.57 -2.38 -17.42
C PHE A 129 -6.77 -3.71 -16.70
N SER A 130 -7.10 -4.75 -17.46
CA SER A 130 -7.37 -6.11 -16.97
C SER A 130 -6.21 -6.73 -16.16
N ASP A 131 -4.99 -6.30 -16.41
CA ASP A 131 -3.79 -6.81 -15.72
C ASP A 131 -3.76 -6.46 -14.22
N PHE A 132 -4.52 -5.44 -13.81
CA PHE A 132 -4.60 -4.97 -12.43
C PHE A 132 -5.86 -5.46 -11.69
N ASP A 133 -6.70 -6.26 -12.36
CA ASP A 133 -7.90 -6.80 -11.72
C ASP A 133 -7.54 -7.79 -10.61
N SER A 134 -8.16 -7.58 -9.48
CA SER A 134 -8.11 -8.51 -8.36
C SER A 134 -9.25 -9.52 -8.46
N TYR A 135 -9.08 -10.70 -7.85
CA TYR A 135 -10.08 -11.76 -7.81
C TYR A 135 -10.45 -12.08 -6.37
N ASN A 136 -11.75 -12.09 -6.07
CA ASN A 136 -12.25 -12.50 -4.76
C ASN A 136 -12.41 -14.03 -4.69
N PHE A 137 -11.31 -14.78 -4.63
CA PHE A 137 -11.36 -16.23 -4.48
C PHE A 137 -11.90 -16.70 -3.13
N ALA A 138 -12.04 -15.81 -2.14
CA ALA A 138 -12.66 -16.16 -0.86
C ALA A 138 -14.18 -16.40 -0.99
N ALA A 139 -14.82 -15.81 -2.02
CA ALA A 139 -16.26 -15.99 -2.29
C ALA A 139 -16.62 -17.39 -2.74
N ILE A 140 -15.64 -18.21 -3.20
CA ILE A 140 -15.87 -19.61 -3.58
C ILE A 140 -15.48 -20.57 -2.47
N ASN A 141 -16.39 -21.50 -2.17
CA ASN A 141 -16.10 -22.57 -1.21
C ASN A 141 -15.27 -23.69 -1.84
N HIS A 142 -14.04 -23.36 -2.29
CA HIS A 142 -13.13 -24.33 -2.92
C HIS A 142 -12.20 -24.97 -1.88
N ARG A 143 -12.51 -26.21 -1.45
CA ARG A 143 -11.77 -26.91 -0.39
C ARG A 143 -10.26 -26.98 -0.60
N GLY A 144 -9.82 -27.21 -1.85
CA GLY A 144 -8.39 -27.29 -2.21
C GLY A 144 -7.69 -25.96 -2.04
N TYR A 145 -8.31 -24.88 -2.48
CA TYR A 145 -7.79 -23.52 -2.33
C TYR A 145 -7.72 -23.11 -0.85
N ALA A 146 -8.81 -23.33 -0.10
CA ALA A 146 -8.83 -23.06 1.33
C ALA A 146 -7.74 -23.82 2.13
N ARG A 147 -7.42 -25.07 1.72
CA ARG A 147 -6.32 -25.85 2.31
C ARG A 147 -4.96 -25.20 2.03
N VAL A 148 -4.72 -24.79 0.78
CA VAL A 148 -3.47 -24.11 0.40
C VAL A 148 -3.31 -22.80 1.14
N LEU A 149 -4.37 -21.99 1.26
CA LEU A 149 -4.34 -20.75 2.03
C LEU A 149 -3.99 -20.98 3.51
N ARG A 150 -4.58 -22.02 4.14
CA ARG A 150 -4.26 -22.38 5.52
C ARG A 150 -2.80 -22.82 5.70
N GLN A 151 -2.28 -23.61 4.76
CA GLN A 151 -0.87 -24.03 4.78
C GLN A 151 0.08 -22.86 4.60
N LEU A 152 -0.22 -21.94 3.67
CA LEU A 152 0.54 -20.70 3.51
C LEU A 152 0.52 -19.86 4.77
N GLY A 153 -0.67 -19.62 5.34
CA GLY A 153 -0.79 -18.86 6.58
C GLY A 153 0.03 -19.47 7.73
N ALA A 154 -0.04 -20.80 7.90
CA ALA A 154 0.73 -21.49 8.94
C ALA A 154 2.25 -21.38 8.76
N LEU A 155 2.74 -21.53 7.51
CA LEU A 155 4.18 -21.39 7.20
C LEU A 155 4.65 -19.94 7.34
N GLN A 156 3.84 -18.99 6.93
CA GLN A 156 4.16 -17.55 7.04
C GLN A 156 4.06 -17.06 8.48
N ASN A 157 3.12 -17.57 9.29
CA ASN A 157 3.08 -17.25 10.71
C ASN A 157 4.39 -17.66 11.39
N ARG A 158 4.99 -18.80 11.00
CA ARG A 158 6.32 -19.19 11.48
C ARG A 158 7.43 -18.25 11.01
N LEU A 159 7.27 -17.62 9.84
CA LEU A 159 8.22 -16.67 9.28
C LEU A 159 8.05 -15.26 9.82
N PHE A 160 6.80 -14.83 9.99
CA PHE A 160 6.43 -13.46 10.28
C PHE A 160 5.67 -13.31 11.60
N ASP A 161 5.72 -14.32 12.48
CA ASP A 161 4.97 -14.32 13.72
C ASP A 161 5.12 -12.99 14.47
N CYS A 162 3.99 -12.34 14.70
CA CYS A 162 3.90 -11.01 15.29
C CYS A 162 4.36 -9.81 14.45
N THR A 163 4.63 -9.94 13.15
CA THR A 163 5.01 -8.79 12.32
C THR A 163 3.85 -7.81 12.07
N LYS A 164 4.21 -6.56 11.73
CA LYS A 164 3.24 -5.54 11.30
C LYS A 164 2.36 -6.05 10.16
N PHE A 165 2.92 -6.78 9.20
CA PHE A 165 2.23 -7.25 7.99
C PHE A 165 1.08 -8.22 8.29
N GLU A 166 1.30 -9.21 9.14
CA GLU A 166 0.26 -10.15 9.53
C GLU A 166 -0.86 -9.47 10.31
N ARG A 167 -0.48 -8.59 11.25
CA ARG A 167 -1.46 -7.84 12.03
C ARG A 167 -2.35 -6.94 11.17
N LEU A 168 -1.80 -6.29 10.15
CA LEU A 168 -2.57 -5.45 9.23
C LEU A 168 -3.65 -6.24 8.48
N ILE A 169 -3.32 -7.43 7.99
CA ILE A 169 -4.30 -8.33 7.36
C ILE A 169 -5.35 -8.78 8.38
N ARG A 170 -4.92 -9.21 9.56
CA ARG A 170 -5.81 -9.69 10.64
C ARG A 170 -6.82 -8.64 11.06
N TYR A 171 -6.42 -7.37 11.14
CA TYR A 171 -7.31 -6.26 11.48
C TYR A 171 -8.24 -5.85 10.33
N ARG A 172 -8.06 -6.37 9.12
CA ARG A 172 -8.87 -6.04 7.93
C ARG A 172 -9.05 -4.52 7.79
N CYS A 173 -7.95 -3.79 7.90
CA CYS A 173 -8.00 -2.33 7.86
C CYS A 173 -8.10 -1.77 6.44
N ALA A 174 -7.76 -2.56 5.41
CA ALA A 174 -7.87 -2.19 3.99
C ALA A 174 -8.21 -3.40 3.12
N ASN A 175 -8.71 -3.16 1.90
CA ASN A 175 -9.02 -4.20 0.93
C ASN A 175 -7.77 -4.81 0.29
N LEU A 176 -6.74 -4.00 0.07
CA LEU A 176 -5.52 -4.41 -0.62
C LEU A 176 -4.29 -3.96 0.17
N PHE A 177 -3.25 -4.80 0.14
CA PHE A 177 -1.98 -4.52 0.78
C PHE A 177 -0.84 -4.74 -0.21
N PHE A 178 0.04 -3.77 -0.32
CA PHE A 178 1.19 -3.80 -1.22
C PHE A 178 2.48 -3.56 -0.45
N LEU A 179 3.48 -4.38 -0.76
CA LEU A 179 4.85 -4.15 -0.38
C LEU A 179 5.57 -3.48 -1.55
N VAL A 180 6.25 -2.38 -1.28
CA VAL A 180 7.00 -1.61 -2.27
C VAL A 180 8.48 -1.79 -2.00
N LEU A 181 9.22 -2.28 -3.00
CA LEU A 181 10.59 -2.72 -2.88
C LEU A 181 11.47 -2.08 -3.96
N PRO A 182 12.71 -1.71 -3.66
CA PRO A 182 13.68 -1.35 -4.67
C PRO A 182 14.08 -2.56 -5.53
N LYS A 183 14.66 -2.28 -6.69
CA LYS A 183 15.23 -3.29 -7.58
C LYS A 183 16.21 -4.20 -6.81
N GLY A 184 16.05 -5.51 -6.97
CA GLY A 184 16.93 -6.53 -6.35
C GLY A 184 16.54 -7.03 -4.96
N LEU A 185 15.56 -6.39 -4.28
CA LEU A 185 15.06 -6.88 -2.98
C LEU A 185 13.86 -7.84 -3.10
N PHE A 186 13.28 -7.99 -4.27
CA PHE A 186 12.14 -8.88 -4.46
C PHE A 186 12.56 -10.35 -4.41
N LYS A 187 11.97 -11.08 -3.45
CA LYS A 187 12.01 -12.54 -3.40
C LYS A 187 10.60 -13.01 -3.08
N GLU A 188 9.97 -13.70 -4.01
CA GLU A 188 8.56 -14.07 -3.92
C GLU A 188 8.17 -14.82 -2.63
N PRO A 189 8.98 -15.80 -2.13
CA PRO A 189 8.67 -16.49 -0.89
C PRO A 189 8.72 -15.60 0.36
N GLU A 190 9.40 -14.45 0.28
CA GLU A 190 9.54 -13.51 1.39
C GLU A 190 8.41 -12.48 1.45
N ILE A 191 7.55 -12.42 0.42
CA ILE A 191 6.39 -11.53 0.43
C ILE A 191 5.27 -12.13 1.29
N PRO A 192 4.76 -11.41 2.29
CA PRO A 192 3.72 -11.92 3.17
C PRO A 192 2.47 -12.37 2.41
N PHE A 193 1.80 -13.39 2.94
CA PHE A 193 0.58 -13.90 2.33
C PHE A 193 -0.47 -12.80 2.21
N GLY A 194 -1.16 -12.76 1.07
CA GLY A 194 -2.19 -11.76 0.80
C GLY A 194 -1.65 -10.40 0.35
N TRP A 195 -0.36 -10.13 0.49
CA TRP A 195 0.29 -8.91 0.01
C TRP A 195 0.64 -9.01 -1.47
N GLY A 196 0.42 -7.92 -2.20
CA GLY A 196 1.01 -7.69 -3.51
C GLY A 196 2.44 -7.19 -3.37
N ALA A 197 3.18 -7.18 -4.47
CA ALA A 197 4.52 -6.61 -4.52
C ALA A 197 4.67 -5.69 -5.72
N LEU A 198 5.13 -4.49 -5.44
CA LEU A 198 5.55 -3.50 -6.40
C LEU A 198 7.07 -3.38 -6.33
N VAL A 199 7.73 -3.49 -7.45
CA VAL A 199 9.19 -3.41 -7.53
C VAL A 199 9.60 -2.24 -8.39
N GLU A 200 10.52 -1.44 -7.88
CA GLU A 200 11.12 -0.34 -8.64
C GLU A 200 11.90 -0.88 -9.84
N SER A 201 11.63 -0.37 -11.01
CA SER A 201 12.37 -0.59 -12.25
C SER A 201 12.35 0.70 -13.07
N ASP A 202 13.53 1.21 -13.41
CA ASP A 202 13.71 2.37 -14.32
C ASP A 202 12.82 3.58 -13.98
N ASP A 203 12.84 4.01 -12.71
CA ASP A 203 12.04 5.11 -12.16
C ASP A 203 10.52 4.89 -12.10
N GLU A 204 10.06 3.67 -12.33
CA GLU A 204 8.66 3.29 -12.24
C GLU A 204 8.46 2.12 -11.26
N LEU A 205 7.19 1.88 -10.89
CA LEU A 205 6.82 0.68 -10.11
C LEU A 205 6.13 -0.34 -10.99
N VAL A 206 6.68 -1.56 -11.01
CA VAL A 206 6.11 -2.71 -11.72
C VAL A 206 5.40 -3.61 -10.71
N LEU A 207 4.15 -3.98 -11.00
CA LEU A 207 3.42 -4.96 -10.22
C LEU A 207 3.92 -6.38 -10.55
N VAL A 208 4.76 -6.94 -9.68
CA VAL A 208 5.33 -8.28 -9.88
C VAL A 208 4.51 -9.38 -9.20
N ARG A 209 3.69 -9.02 -8.20
CA ARG A 209 2.77 -9.93 -7.53
C ARG A 209 1.47 -9.22 -7.18
N LYS A 210 0.33 -9.81 -7.59
CA LYS A 210 -1.01 -9.29 -7.26
C LYS A 210 -1.34 -9.56 -5.78
N PRO A 211 -1.97 -8.60 -5.07
CA PRO A 211 -2.48 -8.82 -3.73
C PRO A 211 -3.73 -9.70 -3.75
N LEU A 212 -4.09 -10.26 -2.59
CA LEU A 212 -5.41 -10.81 -2.38
C LEU A 212 -6.38 -9.71 -1.93
N TRP A 213 -7.62 -9.84 -2.37
CA TRP A 213 -8.70 -9.00 -1.86
C TRP A 213 -9.09 -9.42 -0.44
N HIS A 214 -9.23 -8.44 0.43
CA HIS A 214 -9.74 -8.62 1.79
C HIS A 214 -11.08 -7.90 1.93
N ASP A 215 -12.09 -8.62 2.45
CA ASP A 215 -13.38 -8.00 2.72
C ASP A 215 -13.29 -7.04 3.88
N VAL A 216 -13.63 -5.79 3.60
CA VAL A 216 -13.67 -4.70 4.58
C VAL A 216 -15.06 -4.09 4.56
N THR A 217 -15.67 -3.93 5.73
CA THR A 217 -17.02 -3.36 5.82
C THR A 217 -17.04 -1.92 5.29
N PRO A 218 -18.17 -1.46 4.71
CA PRO A 218 -18.33 -0.09 4.23
C PRO A 218 -17.92 0.95 5.28
N GLY A 219 -18.36 0.78 6.54
CA GLY A 219 -18.02 1.69 7.64
C GLY A 219 -16.51 1.75 7.92
N ASN A 220 -15.77 0.63 7.78
CA ASN A 220 -14.32 0.65 7.95
C ASN A 220 -13.61 1.32 6.77
N ARG A 221 -14.11 1.14 5.55
CA ARG A 221 -13.59 1.84 4.35
C ARG A 221 -13.80 3.36 4.46
N LEU A 222 -14.96 3.79 4.96
CA LEU A 222 -15.21 5.19 5.24
C LEU A 222 -14.25 5.75 6.29
N LYS A 223 -14.09 5.08 7.43
CA LYS A 223 -13.10 5.47 8.44
C LYS A 223 -11.68 5.54 7.90
N PHE A 224 -11.34 4.67 6.96
CA PHE A 224 -10.03 4.71 6.30
C PHE A 224 -9.90 5.97 5.44
N LEU A 225 -10.92 6.33 4.66
CA LEU A 225 -10.97 7.56 3.87
C LEU A 225 -10.86 8.81 4.77
N GLU A 226 -11.56 8.84 5.91
CA GLU A 226 -11.44 9.91 6.92
C GLU A 226 -9.99 10.06 7.42
N ARG A 227 -9.27 8.94 7.63
CA ARG A 227 -7.86 8.97 8.04
C ARG A 227 -6.96 9.54 6.94
N ILE A 228 -7.21 9.20 5.67
CA ILE A 228 -6.51 9.79 4.53
C ILE A 228 -6.76 11.30 4.46
N ALA A 229 -8.03 11.72 4.54
CA ALA A 229 -8.42 13.13 4.53
C ALA A 229 -7.76 13.91 5.68
N GLY A 230 -7.83 13.39 6.90
CA GLY A 230 -7.19 14.02 8.06
C GLY A 230 -5.66 14.08 7.95
N ALA A 231 -5.02 13.10 7.30
CA ALA A 231 -3.59 13.16 7.04
C ALA A 231 -3.25 14.27 6.03
N ARG A 232 -4.04 14.41 4.97
CA ARG A 232 -3.87 15.50 3.99
C ARG A 232 -4.17 16.87 4.59
N THR A 233 -5.19 16.99 5.43
CA THR A 233 -5.49 18.23 6.14
C THR A 233 -4.31 18.69 7.00
N ARG A 234 -3.65 17.77 7.72
CA ARG A 234 -2.45 18.11 8.49
C ARG A 234 -1.30 18.64 7.63
N VAL A 235 -1.11 18.08 6.44
CA VAL A 235 -0.11 18.57 5.48
C VAL A 235 -0.49 19.96 4.99
N LEU A 236 -1.77 20.15 4.61
CA LEU A 236 -2.29 21.45 4.16
C LEU A 236 -2.14 22.52 5.24
N ASN A 237 -2.51 22.20 6.48
CA ASN A 237 -2.34 23.13 7.61
C ASN A 237 -0.86 23.55 7.77
N LYS A 238 0.06 22.58 7.66
CA LYS A 238 1.50 22.88 7.74
C LYS A 238 1.97 23.76 6.58
N GLU A 239 1.51 23.48 5.36
CA GLU A 239 1.84 24.27 4.15
C GLU A 239 1.24 25.68 4.21
N SER A 240 0.10 25.85 4.88
CA SER A 240 -0.61 27.11 5.06
C SER A 240 -0.28 27.79 6.40
N GLU A 241 0.70 27.28 7.15
CA GLU A 241 1.14 27.80 8.46
C GLU A 241 -0.01 27.90 9.49
N ILE A 242 -1.08 27.11 9.35
CA ILE A 242 -2.22 27.06 10.27
C ILE A 242 -1.83 26.23 11.49
N THR A 243 -1.87 26.85 12.66
CA THR A 243 -1.57 26.20 13.95
C THR A 243 -2.82 25.62 14.60
N PHE A 244 -2.63 24.78 15.62
CA PHE A 244 -3.76 24.28 16.44
C PHE A 244 -4.46 25.46 17.17
N ASP A 245 -3.73 26.44 17.63
CA ASP A 245 -4.27 27.60 18.34
C ASP A 245 -5.15 28.45 17.44
N ASP A 246 -4.79 28.62 16.16
CA ASP A 246 -5.64 29.31 15.19
C ASP A 246 -6.99 28.64 15.01
N VAL A 247 -6.99 27.31 14.87
CA VAL A 247 -8.20 26.50 14.71
C VAL A 247 -9.05 26.56 15.98
N TYR A 248 -8.42 26.47 17.16
CA TYR A 248 -9.12 26.55 18.44
C TYR A 248 -9.74 27.92 18.68
N ALA A 249 -9.01 28.99 18.41
CA ALA A 249 -9.51 30.37 18.52
C ALA A 249 -10.68 30.64 17.57
N ALA A 250 -10.64 30.11 16.34
CA ALA A 250 -11.75 30.23 15.41
C ALA A 250 -13.01 29.49 15.91
N ARG A 251 -12.84 28.29 16.47
CA ARG A 251 -13.93 27.48 17.02
C ARG A 251 -14.60 28.16 18.22
N SER A 252 -13.81 28.78 19.11
CA SER A 252 -14.33 29.48 20.29
C SER A 252 -15.13 30.75 19.94
N ARG A 253 -14.87 31.34 18.76
CA ARG A 253 -15.65 32.48 18.23
C ARG A 253 -16.92 32.08 17.51
N SER A 254 -17.03 30.82 17.09
CA SER A 254 -18.18 30.31 16.31
C SER A 254 -19.27 29.65 17.18
N CYS A 255 -19.08 29.57 18.50
CA CYS A 255 -20.12 29.05 19.43
C CYS A 255 -20.87 30.24 20.01
N PRO A 256 -22.16 30.46 19.63
CA PRO A 256 -23.00 31.47 20.27
C PRO A 256 -23.34 31.11 21.72
#